data_55720e5b916f144c79fe6e9d250081a5
#
_entry.id   55720e5b916f144c79fe6e9d250081a5
#
_cell.length_a   1.000
_cell.length_b   1.000
_cell.length_c   1.000
_cell.angle_alpha   90.00
_cell.angle_beta   90.00
_cell.angle_gamma   90.00
#
_symmetry.space_group_name_H-M   'P 1'
#
loop_
_entity.id
_entity.type
_entity.pdbx_description
1 polymer ?
#
loop_
_entity_poly.entity_id
_entity_poly.type
_entity_poly.pdbx_seq_one_letter_code
_entity_poly.pdbx_strand_id
1 'polypeptide(L)'
;LGMMGGSTKALDLRRDPRCALHSATADKNVTDGDVKFWGRAMEMTGEGDLDRFAADTERRMGWRPAPGTFHVFLVDLLGASAIRMKDGVMVVETWKPGEGVAMTEKRE
;
A
#
# COMPACT_ATOMS: atom_id res chain seq x y z
N LEU A 1 4.41 -5.06 2.95
CA LEU A 1 3.18 -5.81 3.25
C LEU A 1 3.50 -7.10 3.98
N GLY A 2 2.93 -7.26 5.16
CA GLY A 2 3.02 -8.51 5.92
C GLY A 2 1.75 -9.33 5.76
N MET A 3 1.90 -10.66 5.67
CA MET A 3 0.78 -11.58 5.48
C MET A 3 0.98 -12.85 6.31
N MET A 4 -0.13 -13.44 6.75
CA MET A 4 -0.11 -14.71 7.48
C MET A 4 0.40 -15.85 6.61
N GLY A 5 1.01 -16.88 7.23
CA GLY A 5 1.65 -17.98 6.51
C GLY A 5 0.76 -18.75 5.55
N GLY A 6 -0.54 -18.91 5.84
CA GLY A 6 -1.50 -19.58 4.95
C GLY A 6 -2.29 -18.65 4.04
N SER A 7 -1.82 -17.42 3.83
CA SER A 7 -2.56 -16.40 3.09
C SER A 7 -2.72 -16.73 1.60
N THR A 8 -3.96 -16.73 1.12
CA THR A 8 -4.27 -16.80 -0.32
C THR A 8 -3.70 -15.61 -1.07
N LYS A 9 -3.67 -14.43 -0.43
CA LYS A 9 -3.13 -13.20 -1.00
C LYS A 9 -1.64 -13.34 -1.31
N ALA A 10 -0.87 -14.04 -0.47
CA ALA A 10 0.55 -14.29 -0.75
C ALA A 10 0.73 -15.17 -1.99
N LEU A 11 -0.11 -16.20 -2.16
CA LEU A 11 -0.10 -17.05 -3.35
C LEU A 11 -0.47 -16.26 -4.61
N ASP A 12 -1.46 -15.39 -4.51
CA ASP A 12 -1.90 -14.55 -5.63
C ASP A 12 -0.79 -13.59 -6.06
N LEU A 13 -0.07 -12.98 -5.12
CA LEU A 13 1.04 -12.07 -5.44
C LEU A 13 2.23 -12.78 -6.05
N ARG A 14 2.43 -14.06 -5.74
CA ARG A 14 3.47 -14.87 -6.39
C ARG A 14 3.14 -15.18 -7.83
N ARG A 15 1.85 -15.35 -8.17
CA ARG A 15 1.39 -15.57 -9.53
C ARG A 15 1.39 -14.30 -10.35
N ASP A 16 0.90 -13.21 -9.75
CA ASP A 16 0.80 -11.91 -10.39
C ASP A 16 1.25 -10.85 -9.39
N PRO A 17 2.46 -10.30 -9.56
CA PRO A 17 3.01 -9.33 -8.61
C PRO A 17 2.36 -7.95 -8.68
N ARG A 18 1.47 -7.70 -9.63
CA ARG A 18 0.77 -6.43 -9.72
C ARG A 18 -0.19 -6.28 -8.53
N CYS A 19 -0.13 -5.15 -7.88
CA CYS A 19 -0.99 -4.89 -6.73
C CYS A 19 -1.43 -3.44 -6.68
N ALA A 20 -2.56 -3.22 -6.04
CA ALA A 20 -3.06 -1.90 -5.69
C ALA A 20 -3.42 -1.88 -4.22
N LEU A 21 -3.08 -0.79 -3.57
CA LEU A 21 -3.36 -0.56 -2.15
C LEU A 21 -4.19 0.70 -2.02
N HIS A 22 -5.22 0.65 -1.18
CA HIS A 22 -6.07 1.79 -0.90
C HIS A 22 -5.96 2.16 0.57
N SER A 23 -5.95 3.45 0.86
CA SER A 23 -6.12 3.90 2.23
C SER A 23 -7.56 3.65 2.66
N ALA A 24 -7.76 3.35 3.95
CA ALA A 24 -9.11 3.24 4.49
C ALA A 24 -9.75 4.63 4.52
N THR A 25 -10.93 4.75 3.90
CA THR A 25 -11.69 5.99 3.92
C THR A 25 -12.57 6.00 5.16
N ALA A 26 -12.34 6.94 6.07
CA ALA A 26 -13.12 7.07 7.29
C ALA A 26 -14.49 7.74 7.05
N ASP A 27 -14.68 8.36 5.90
CA ASP A 27 -15.82 9.20 5.59
C ASP A 27 -16.35 8.86 4.18
N LYS A 28 -17.67 8.66 4.07
CA LYS A 28 -18.34 8.37 2.80
C LYS A 28 -18.26 9.53 1.80
N ASN A 29 -18.04 10.74 2.27
CA ASN A 29 -17.94 11.93 1.43
C ASN A 29 -16.51 12.21 0.96
N VAL A 30 -15.57 11.36 1.30
CA VAL A 30 -14.16 11.49 0.94
C VAL A 30 -13.57 12.85 1.38
N THR A 31 -14.05 13.37 2.51
CA THR A 31 -13.64 14.67 3.02
C THR A 31 -12.16 14.70 3.38
N ASP A 32 -11.66 13.60 3.97
CA ASP A 32 -10.27 13.45 4.35
C ASP A 32 -9.39 12.95 3.20
N GLY A 33 -10.02 12.70 2.05
CA GLY A 33 -9.33 12.18 0.89
C GLY A 33 -9.21 10.67 0.87
N ASP A 34 -8.89 10.14 -0.28
CA ASP A 34 -8.64 8.73 -0.51
C ASP A 34 -7.34 8.60 -1.31
N VAL A 35 -6.49 7.67 -0.95
CA VAL A 35 -5.21 7.45 -1.62
C VAL A 35 -5.15 6.04 -2.15
N LYS A 36 -4.75 5.91 -3.41
CA LYS A 36 -4.51 4.64 -4.08
C LYS A 36 -3.06 4.59 -4.54
N PHE A 37 -2.40 3.47 -4.24
CA PHE A 37 -1.06 3.17 -4.72
C PHE A 37 -1.14 1.94 -5.62
N TRP A 38 -0.30 1.88 -6.65
CA TRP A 38 -0.17 0.66 -7.46
C TRP A 38 1.30 0.40 -7.75
N GLY A 39 1.62 -0.87 -7.92
CA GLY A 39 2.99 -1.28 -8.13
C GLY A 39 3.14 -2.77 -8.29
N ARG A 40 4.38 -3.23 -8.20
CA ARG A 40 4.74 -4.63 -8.26
C ARG A 40 5.28 -5.08 -6.91
N ALA A 41 4.75 -6.19 -6.42
CA ALA A 41 5.19 -6.77 -5.17
C ALA A 41 6.36 -7.73 -5.41
N MET A 42 7.35 -7.68 -4.51
CA MET A 42 8.47 -8.63 -4.49
C MET A 42 8.52 -9.25 -3.10
N GLU A 43 8.54 -10.58 -3.05
CA GLU A 43 8.62 -11.26 -1.76
C GLU A 43 10.02 -11.13 -1.16
N MET A 44 10.06 -10.72 0.11
CA MET A 44 11.28 -10.64 0.90
C MET A 44 11.49 -11.98 1.61
N THR A 45 12.56 -12.69 1.28
CA THR A 45 12.84 -14.01 1.85
C THR A 45 14.09 -14.04 2.74
N GLY A 46 14.88 -12.98 2.73
CA GLY A 46 16.09 -12.88 3.56
C GLY A 46 15.76 -12.80 5.04
N GLU A 47 16.47 -13.58 5.87
CA GLU A 47 16.26 -13.59 7.31
C GLU A 47 16.41 -12.20 7.95
N GLY A 48 17.37 -11.42 7.50
CA GLY A 48 17.59 -10.06 8.00
C GLY A 48 16.43 -9.12 7.69
N ASP A 49 15.82 -9.25 6.52
CA ASP A 49 14.66 -8.44 6.12
C ASP A 49 13.42 -8.84 6.90
N LEU A 50 13.20 -10.14 7.08
CA LEU A 50 12.08 -10.66 7.86
C LEU A 50 12.21 -10.27 9.32
N ASP A 51 13.41 -10.31 9.88
CA ASP A 51 13.66 -9.90 11.26
C ASP A 51 13.42 -8.40 11.46
N ARG A 52 13.83 -7.57 10.50
CA ARG A 52 13.55 -6.13 10.54
C ARG A 52 12.06 -5.84 10.50
N PHE A 53 11.31 -6.54 9.67
CA PHE A 53 9.86 -6.41 9.63
C PHE A 53 9.22 -6.80 10.97
N ALA A 54 9.64 -7.93 11.55
CA ALA A 54 9.14 -8.39 12.83
C ALA A 54 9.44 -7.39 13.94
N ALA A 55 10.65 -6.86 14.00
CA ALA A 55 11.05 -5.84 14.96
C ALA A 55 10.24 -4.55 14.81
N ASP A 56 9.98 -4.13 13.58
CA ASP A 56 9.18 -2.94 13.29
C ASP A 56 7.71 -3.14 13.71
N THR A 57 7.15 -4.32 13.46
CA THR A 57 5.80 -4.69 13.90
C THR A 57 5.70 -4.65 15.42
N GLU A 58 6.70 -5.19 16.11
CA GLU A 58 6.75 -5.16 17.57
C GLU A 58 6.75 -3.73 18.13
N ARG A 59 7.50 -2.83 17.51
CA ARG A 59 7.53 -1.42 17.92
C ARG A 59 6.19 -0.72 17.72
N ARG A 60 5.49 -1.01 16.61
CA ARG A 60 4.24 -0.34 16.28
C ARG A 60 3.01 -0.96 16.93
N MET A 61 2.97 -2.28 17.00
CA MET A 61 1.76 -3.02 17.37
C MET A 61 1.84 -3.70 18.73
N GLY A 62 3.04 -3.76 19.33
CA GLY A 62 3.24 -4.37 20.64
C GLY A 62 3.35 -5.89 20.62
N TRP A 63 3.40 -6.54 19.46
CA TRP A 63 3.60 -7.98 19.34
C TRP A 63 4.55 -8.31 18.19
N ARG A 64 5.29 -9.40 18.34
CA ARG A 64 6.28 -9.82 17.35
C ARG A 64 5.81 -11.09 16.64
N PRO A 65 5.68 -11.08 15.29
CA PRO A 65 5.36 -12.30 14.55
C PRO A 65 6.47 -13.35 14.72
N ALA A 66 6.08 -14.60 14.91
CA ALA A 66 7.04 -15.70 15.00
C ALA A 66 7.67 -16.00 13.65
N PRO A 67 8.98 -16.36 13.59
CA PRO A 67 9.63 -16.71 12.32
C PRO A 67 8.89 -17.83 11.59
N GLY A 68 8.75 -17.68 10.27
CA GLY A 68 8.09 -18.69 9.44
C GLY A 68 6.57 -18.65 9.42
N THR A 69 5.94 -17.74 10.19
CA THR A 69 4.48 -17.63 10.27
C THR A 69 3.90 -16.50 9.44
N PHE A 70 4.73 -15.77 8.70
CA PHE A 70 4.30 -14.61 7.92
C PHE A 70 5.09 -14.48 6.63
N HIS A 71 4.50 -13.74 5.68
CA HIS A 71 5.14 -13.35 4.43
C HIS A 71 5.28 -11.84 4.37
N VAL A 72 6.37 -11.35 3.80
CA VAL A 72 6.61 -9.91 3.61
C VAL A 72 6.86 -9.65 2.12
N PHE A 73 6.16 -8.65 1.60
CA PHE A 73 6.34 -8.19 0.23
C PHE A 73 6.74 -6.72 0.23
N LEU A 74 7.79 -6.42 -0.52
CA LEU A 74 8.16 -5.04 -0.85
C LEU A 74 7.40 -4.64 -2.11
N VAL A 75 6.76 -3.49 -2.08
CA VAL A 75 6.04 -2.98 -3.26
C VAL A 75 6.87 -1.90 -3.92
N ASP A 76 7.27 -2.16 -5.17
CA ASP A 76 7.89 -1.16 -6.01
C ASP A 76 6.78 -0.29 -6.60
N LEU A 77 6.68 0.95 -6.15
CA LEU A 77 5.60 1.84 -6.52
C LEU A 77 5.75 2.32 -7.96
N LEU A 78 4.74 2.04 -8.78
CA LEU A 78 4.64 2.51 -10.17
C LEU A 78 3.76 3.74 -10.28
N GLY A 79 3.01 4.07 -9.25
CA GLY A 79 2.21 5.26 -9.22
C GLY A 79 1.37 5.37 -7.95
N ALA A 80 0.82 6.55 -7.77
CA ALA A 80 -0.11 6.84 -6.67
C ALA A 80 -1.09 7.91 -7.14
N SER A 81 -2.32 7.85 -6.63
CA SER A 81 -3.27 8.93 -6.82
C SER A 81 -3.97 9.27 -5.51
N ALA A 82 -4.23 10.54 -5.32
CA ALA A 82 -4.99 11.04 -4.18
C ALA A 82 -6.20 11.80 -4.69
N ILE A 83 -7.36 11.51 -4.12
CA ILE A 83 -8.62 12.15 -4.48
C ILE A 83 -9.13 12.87 -3.24
N ARG A 84 -9.49 14.15 -3.39
CA ARG A 84 -10.08 14.93 -2.32
C ARG A 84 -11.16 15.85 -2.87
N MET A 85 -12.10 16.22 -2.03
CA MET A 85 -13.10 17.23 -2.36
C MET A 85 -12.67 18.56 -1.75
N LYS A 86 -12.67 19.61 -2.56
CA LYS A 86 -12.36 20.97 -2.11
C LYS A 86 -13.37 21.93 -2.73
N ASP A 87 -14.18 22.57 -1.91
CA ASP A 87 -15.19 23.56 -2.34
C ASP A 87 -16.14 23.02 -3.43
N GLY A 88 -16.59 21.77 -3.30
CA GLY A 88 -17.47 21.11 -4.26
C GLY A 88 -16.76 20.63 -5.53
N VAL A 89 -15.45 20.73 -5.59
CA VAL A 89 -14.64 20.28 -6.73
C VAL A 89 -13.84 19.06 -6.34
N MET A 90 -13.85 18.05 -7.20
CA MET A 90 -12.99 16.87 -7.02
C MET A 90 -11.59 17.18 -7.54
N VAL A 91 -10.59 17.09 -6.66
CA VAL A 91 -9.19 17.28 -7.01
C VAL A 91 -8.52 15.91 -7.02
N VAL A 92 -7.89 15.56 -8.14
CA VAL A 92 -7.15 14.31 -8.30
C VAL A 92 -5.68 14.64 -8.54
N GLU A 93 -4.82 14.17 -7.65
CA GLU A 93 -3.37 14.28 -7.80
C GLU A 93 -2.84 12.90 -8.15
N THR A 94 -2.06 12.80 -9.22
CA THR A 94 -1.45 11.54 -9.66
C THR A 94 0.06 11.69 -9.70
N TRP A 95 0.74 10.72 -9.11
CA TRP A 95 2.20 10.67 -9.09
C TRP A 95 2.69 9.42 -9.83
N LYS A 96 3.74 9.58 -10.62
CA LYS A 96 4.49 8.49 -11.24
C LYS A 96 5.99 8.73 -11.07
N PRO A 97 6.80 7.67 -10.91
CA PRO A 97 8.25 7.82 -10.81
C PRO A 97 8.84 8.58 -12.00
N GLY A 98 9.66 9.60 -11.71
CA GLY A 98 10.31 10.40 -12.72
C GLY A 98 9.46 11.46 -13.39
N GLU A 99 8.14 11.46 -13.19
CA GLU A 99 7.22 12.44 -13.81
C GLU A 99 6.69 13.49 -12.82
N GLY A 100 6.90 13.27 -11.51
CA GLY A 100 6.40 14.17 -10.49
C GLY A 100 4.88 14.04 -10.30
N VAL A 101 4.25 15.10 -9.82
CA VAL A 101 2.81 15.13 -9.51
C VAL A 101 2.05 15.92 -10.57
N ALA A 102 1.02 15.31 -11.14
CA ALA A 102 0.05 15.96 -12.01
C ALA A 102 -1.27 16.14 -11.25
N MET A 103 -1.90 17.29 -11.39
CA MET A 103 -3.16 17.60 -10.72
C MET A 103 -4.26 17.84 -11.73
N THR A 104 -5.42 17.26 -11.51
CA THR A 104 -6.61 17.42 -12.33
C THR A 104 -7.79 17.80 -11.45
N GLU A 105 -8.59 18.74 -11.89
CA GLU A 105 -9.83 19.13 -11.23
C GLU A 105 -11.02 18.67 -12.05
N LYS A 106 -12.02 18.05 -11.39
CA LYS A 106 -13.28 17.67 -12.02
C LYS A 106 -14.43 18.34 -11.31
N ARG A 107 -15.22 19.08 -12.06
CA ARG A 107 -16.46 19.69 -11.57
C ARG A 107 -17.66 18.86 -12.00
N GLU A 108 -18.60 18.72 -11.10
CA GLU A 108 -19.87 18.09 -11.44
C GLU A 108 -20.72 18.99 -12.37
#